data_609103b9926567ff3bf914e0f89f54b1
#
_entry.id   609103b9926567ff3bf914e0f89f54b1
#
_cell.length_a   1.000
_cell.length_b   1.000
_cell.length_c   1.000
_cell.angle_alpha   90.00
_cell.angle_beta   90.00
_cell.angle_gamma   90.00
#
_symmetry.space_group_name_H-M   'P 1'
#
loop_
_entity.id
_entity.type
_entity.pdbx_description
1 polymer ?
#
loop_
_entity_poly.entity_id
_entity_poly.type
_entity_poly.pdbx_seq_one_letter_code
_entity_poly.pdbx_strand_id
1 'polypeptide(L)'
;MRDMISVASGFQYSVNIGYDLGSDNKLKSFIPTKSALSLLEDILLSVNPTSSDRARVLIGAYGKGKSHIVLTILSILMKRDLTLFEKLMPKIEENPRLYQLIQNYYESENKILPVVISGSNTSLTQAFLLSLQLSLIHISEPTRRVVI
;
A
#
# COMPACT_ATOMS: atom_id res chain seq x y z
N MET A 1 9.98 -15.31 -33.68
CA MET A 1 10.32 -14.14 -32.85
C MET A 1 9.16 -13.63 -31.94
N ARG A 2 8.01 -14.30 -31.94
CA ARG A 2 6.85 -13.90 -31.08
C ARG A 2 6.86 -14.50 -29.66
N ASP A 3 7.72 -15.47 -29.36
CA ASP A 3 7.65 -16.26 -28.12
C ASP A 3 8.68 -15.85 -27.05
N MET A 4 9.38 -14.71 -27.23
CA MET A 4 10.41 -14.27 -26.29
C MET A 4 9.96 -13.24 -25.26
N ILE A 5 8.72 -12.76 -25.32
CA ILE A 5 8.18 -11.79 -24.36
C ILE A 5 6.86 -12.33 -23.81
N SER A 6 6.89 -12.86 -22.61
CA SER A 6 5.67 -13.19 -21.87
C SER A 6 5.39 -12.09 -20.82
N VAL A 7 4.14 -11.68 -20.69
CA VAL A 7 3.73 -10.77 -19.63
C VAL A 7 3.51 -11.59 -18.36
N ALA A 8 4.20 -11.22 -17.27
CA ALA A 8 4.02 -11.88 -15.99
C ALA A 8 2.54 -11.78 -15.55
N SER A 9 2.00 -12.89 -15.06
CA SER A 9 0.64 -12.92 -14.51
C SER A 9 0.53 -11.88 -13.38
N GLY A 10 -0.48 -11.03 -13.43
CA GLY A 10 -0.68 -9.92 -12.48
C GLY A 10 -0.31 -8.54 -13.01
N PHE A 11 0.47 -8.42 -14.09
CA PHE A 11 0.76 -7.13 -14.73
C PHE A 11 -0.38 -6.58 -15.59
N GLN A 12 -1.30 -7.45 -15.99
CA GLN A 12 -2.40 -7.10 -16.93
C GLN A 12 -3.56 -6.36 -16.29
N TYR A 13 -3.64 -6.29 -14.95
CA TYR A 13 -4.79 -5.72 -14.26
C TYR A 13 -4.44 -4.41 -13.59
N SER A 14 -5.28 -3.39 -13.81
CA SER A 14 -5.20 -2.14 -13.06
C SER A 14 -5.36 -2.40 -11.55
N VAL A 15 -4.67 -1.61 -10.75
CA VAL A 15 -4.81 -1.66 -9.29
C VAL A 15 -5.99 -0.80 -8.88
N ASN A 16 -6.95 -1.39 -8.17
CA ASN A 16 -8.03 -0.68 -7.49
C ASN A 16 -7.80 -0.81 -5.98
N ILE A 17 -7.40 0.28 -5.33
CA ILE A 17 -6.99 0.28 -3.92
C ILE A 17 -8.10 -0.28 -3.02
N GLY A 18 -9.38 0.06 -3.28
CA GLY A 18 -10.50 -0.38 -2.47
C GLY A 18 -10.71 -1.89 -2.47
N TYR A 19 -10.44 -2.56 -3.59
CA TYR A 19 -10.61 -4.01 -3.73
C TYR A 19 -9.31 -4.79 -3.51
N ASP A 20 -8.17 -4.20 -3.87
CA ASP A 20 -6.89 -4.89 -3.89
C ASP A 20 -6.12 -4.82 -2.56
N LEU A 21 -6.66 -4.12 -1.54
CA LEU A 21 -5.98 -3.94 -0.25
C LEU A 21 -5.64 -5.28 0.44
N GLY A 22 -6.41 -6.34 0.17
CA GLY A 22 -6.18 -7.70 0.63
C GLY A 22 -5.38 -8.59 -0.35
N SER A 23 -5.01 -8.09 -1.54
CA SER A 23 -4.41 -8.91 -2.60
C SER A 23 -2.90 -9.10 -2.42
N ASP A 24 -2.46 -10.32 -2.10
CA ASP A 24 -1.04 -10.67 -1.97
C ASP A 24 -0.31 -10.61 -3.31
N ASN A 25 -0.96 -11.06 -4.38
CA ASN A 25 -0.35 -11.12 -5.71
C ASN A 25 0.04 -9.73 -6.25
N LYS A 26 -0.75 -8.71 -5.93
CA LYS A 26 -0.44 -7.33 -6.32
C LYS A 26 0.81 -6.82 -5.60
N LEU A 27 0.99 -7.16 -4.33
CA LEU A 27 2.17 -6.76 -3.56
C LEU A 27 3.43 -7.44 -4.07
N LYS A 28 3.38 -8.75 -4.35
CA LYS A 28 4.50 -9.51 -4.91
C LYS A 28 4.95 -9.02 -6.29
N SER A 29 4.01 -8.51 -7.08
CA SER A 29 4.29 -7.98 -8.43
C SER A 29 4.81 -6.55 -8.45
N PHE A 30 4.84 -5.84 -7.33
CA PHE A 30 5.28 -4.45 -7.25
C PHE A 30 6.76 -4.30 -7.63
N ILE A 31 7.03 -3.37 -8.56
CA ILE A 31 8.41 -3.03 -8.97
C ILE A 31 8.81 -1.73 -8.28
N PRO A 32 9.76 -1.76 -7.34
CA PRO A 32 10.21 -0.56 -6.64
C PRO A 32 11.02 0.34 -7.55
N THR A 33 10.66 1.62 -7.57
CA THR A 33 11.44 2.69 -8.20
C THR A 33 12.07 3.57 -7.13
N LYS A 34 13.10 4.35 -7.48
CA LYS A 34 13.71 5.31 -6.55
C LYS A 34 12.68 6.28 -5.97
N SER A 35 11.76 6.77 -6.80
CA SER A 35 10.68 7.68 -6.37
C SER A 35 9.71 6.98 -5.40
N ALA A 36 9.43 5.69 -5.60
CA ALA A 36 8.59 4.93 -4.69
C ALA A 36 9.24 4.73 -3.32
N LEU A 37 10.55 4.46 -3.29
CA LEU A 37 11.31 4.32 -2.04
C LEU A 37 11.38 5.64 -1.28
N SER A 38 11.63 6.77 -1.98
CA SER A 38 11.63 8.10 -1.38
C SER A 38 10.26 8.46 -0.79
N LEU A 39 9.17 8.17 -1.52
CA LEU A 39 7.82 8.41 -1.03
C LEU A 39 7.50 7.54 0.19
N LEU A 40 7.92 6.28 0.21
CA LEU A 40 7.75 5.39 1.35
C LEU A 40 8.49 5.93 2.58
N GLU A 41 9.73 6.38 2.42
CA GLU A 41 10.53 7.01 3.48
C GLU A 41 9.84 8.25 4.04
N ASP A 42 9.40 9.16 3.17
CA ASP A 42 8.69 10.39 3.56
C ASP A 42 7.39 10.09 4.33
N ILE A 43 6.64 9.07 3.90
CA ILE A 43 5.41 8.69 4.58
C ILE A 43 5.70 8.08 5.94
N LEU A 44 6.68 7.18 6.05
CA LEU A 44 7.06 6.59 7.34
C LEU A 44 7.53 7.66 8.35
N LEU A 45 8.26 8.68 7.89
CA LEU A 45 8.64 9.82 8.74
C LEU A 45 7.41 10.64 9.16
N SER A 46 6.41 10.78 8.29
CA SER A 46 5.20 11.56 8.58
C SER A 46 4.20 10.84 9.50
N VAL A 47 4.35 9.54 9.70
CA VAL A 47 3.52 8.75 10.63
C VAL A 47 3.81 9.11 12.09
N ASN A 48 4.97 9.68 12.37
CA ASN A 48 5.30 10.14 13.71
C ASN A 48 4.27 11.17 14.20
N PRO A 49 3.68 11.02 15.42
CA PRO A 49 2.68 11.94 15.97
C PRO A 49 3.11 13.41 16.00
N THR A 50 4.42 13.67 16.08
CA THR A 50 4.99 15.02 16.10
C THR A 50 5.14 15.67 14.72
N SER A 51 4.93 14.90 13.64
CA SER A 51 5.04 15.44 12.29
C SER A 51 3.87 16.36 11.94
N SER A 52 4.16 17.55 11.42
CA SER A 52 3.17 18.50 10.89
C SER A 52 2.82 18.24 9.43
N ASP A 53 3.69 17.51 8.71
CA ASP A 53 3.61 17.33 7.26
C ASP A 53 3.00 15.96 6.91
N ARG A 54 1.66 15.85 6.98
CA ARG A 54 0.93 14.60 6.83
C ARG A 54 0.17 14.46 5.50
N ALA A 55 -0.11 15.58 4.82
CA ALA A 55 -0.85 15.56 3.57
C ALA A 55 0.09 15.30 2.38
N ARG A 56 -0.33 14.43 1.47
CA ARG A 56 0.41 14.13 0.24
C ARG A 56 -0.54 14.10 -0.96
N VAL A 57 -0.07 14.66 -2.07
CA VAL A 57 -0.78 14.61 -3.35
C VAL A 57 0.12 13.92 -4.36
N LEU A 58 -0.34 12.82 -4.93
CA LEU A 58 0.36 12.07 -5.96
C LEU A 58 -0.13 12.49 -7.34
N ILE A 59 0.72 13.20 -8.07
CA ILE A 59 0.44 13.66 -9.44
C ILE A 59 1.31 12.86 -10.42
N GLY A 60 0.73 12.46 -11.53
CA GLY A 60 1.45 11.74 -12.57
C GLY A 60 0.52 11.20 -13.65
N ALA A 61 1.09 10.88 -14.82
CA ALA A 61 0.35 10.35 -15.95
C ALA A 61 -0.38 9.04 -15.61
N TYR A 62 -1.45 8.75 -16.35
CA TYR A 62 -2.16 7.47 -16.26
C TYR A 62 -1.21 6.30 -16.56
N GLY A 63 -1.40 5.16 -15.90
CA GLY A 63 -0.59 3.94 -16.12
C GLY A 63 0.81 3.96 -15.50
N LYS A 64 1.22 5.03 -14.80
CA LYS A 64 2.55 5.14 -14.15
C LYS A 64 2.67 4.47 -12.77
N GLY A 65 1.74 3.57 -12.42
CA GLY A 65 1.83 2.77 -11.19
C GLY A 65 1.47 3.48 -9.89
N LYS A 66 0.84 4.68 -9.92
CA LYS A 66 0.46 5.43 -8.71
C LYS A 66 -0.37 4.61 -7.72
N SER A 67 -1.40 3.95 -8.21
CA SER A 67 -2.27 3.12 -7.36
C SER A 67 -1.51 1.94 -6.75
N HIS A 68 -0.55 1.38 -7.48
CA HIS A 68 0.27 0.27 -6.99
C HIS A 68 1.23 0.72 -5.88
N ILE A 69 1.84 1.90 -6.02
CA ILE A 69 2.66 2.51 -4.96
C ILE A 69 1.82 2.74 -3.71
N VAL A 70 0.63 3.35 -3.85
CA VAL A 70 -0.27 3.61 -2.73
C VAL A 70 -0.70 2.32 -2.05
N LEU A 71 -1.11 1.30 -2.81
CA LEU A 71 -1.46 -0.02 -2.29
C LEU A 71 -0.33 -0.64 -1.46
N THR A 72 0.90 -0.58 -1.98
CA THR A 72 2.09 -1.11 -1.31
C THR A 72 2.37 -0.36 0.00
N ILE A 73 2.34 0.96 -0.02
CA ILE A 73 2.56 1.79 1.17
C ILE A 73 1.48 1.53 2.24
N LEU A 74 0.20 1.50 1.85
CA LEU A 74 -0.89 1.20 2.78
C LEU A 74 -0.71 -0.19 3.40
N SER A 75 -0.30 -1.17 2.62
CA SER A 75 -0.05 -2.53 3.11
C SER A 75 1.11 -2.59 4.13
N ILE A 76 2.15 -1.80 3.95
CA ILE A 76 3.24 -1.65 4.94
C ILE A 76 2.71 -0.97 6.20
N LEU A 77 1.93 0.10 6.06
CA LEU A 77 1.33 0.82 7.21
C LEU A 77 0.34 -0.04 7.99
N MET A 78 -0.31 -0.99 7.35
CA MET A 78 -1.14 -2.02 7.99
C MET A 78 -0.31 -3.13 8.66
N LYS A 79 1.01 -3.09 8.57
CA LYS A 79 1.93 -4.12 9.05
C LYS A 79 1.63 -5.50 8.49
N ARG A 80 1.38 -5.58 7.17
CA ARG A 80 1.28 -6.87 6.49
C ARG A 80 2.63 -7.56 6.47
N ASP A 81 2.62 -8.89 6.32
CA ASP A 81 3.82 -9.70 6.30
C ASP A 81 4.84 -9.20 5.26
N LEU A 82 6.07 -8.94 5.72
CA LEU A 82 7.15 -8.43 4.87
C LEU A 82 7.53 -9.41 3.74
N THR A 83 7.24 -10.68 3.89
CA THR A 83 7.45 -11.70 2.84
C THR A 83 6.62 -11.45 1.57
N LEU A 84 5.54 -10.68 1.68
CA LEU A 84 4.71 -10.28 0.53
C LEU A 84 5.39 -9.26 -0.38
N PHE A 85 6.43 -8.58 0.09
CA PHE A 85 7.15 -7.53 -0.63
C PHE A 85 8.45 -8.04 -1.25
N GLU A 86 8.41 -9.21 -1.90
CA GLU A 86 9.57 -9.94 -2.41
C GLU A 86 10.55 -9.09 -3.23
N LYS A 87 10.03 -8.18 -4.09
CA LYS A 87 10.86 -7.33 -4.94
C LYS A 87 11.26 -6.02 -4.26
N LEU A 88 10.49 -5.61 -3.26
CA LEU A 88 10.72 -4.35 -2.55
C LEU A 88 11.76 -4.52 -1.45
N MET A 89 11.72 -5.62 -0.70
CA MET A 89 12.61 -5.84 0.44
C MET A 89 14.10 -5.74 0.10
N PRO A 90 14.62 -6.35 -0.99
CA PRO A 90 16.02 -6.21 -1.36
C PRO A 90 16.42 -4.73 -1.61
N LYS A 91 15.50 -3.91 -2.14
CA LYS A 91 15.75 -2.49 -2.37
C LYS A 91 15.69 -1.65 -1.09
N ILE A 92 14.90 -2.07 -0.13
CA ILE A 92 14.86 -1.47 1.20
C ILE A 92 16.18 -1.78 1.95
N GLU A 93 16.66 -3.01 1.88
CA GLU A 93 17.92 -3.46 2.51
C GLU A 93 19.15 -2.74 1.95
N GLU A 94 19.13 -2.33 0.69
CA GLU A 94 20.17 -1.47 0.09
C GLU A 94 20.21 -0.06 0.72
N ASN A 95 19.15 0.38 1.42
CA ASN A 95 19.05 1.68 2.09
C ASN A 95 18.92 1.49 3.61
N PRO A 96 20.03 1.56 4.39
CA PRO A 96 20.02 1.29 5.82
C PRO A 96 19.05 2.17 6.61
N ARG A 97 18.87 3.42 6.20
CA ARG A 97 17.95 4.37 6.85
C ARG A 97 16.49 3.93 6.66
N LEU A 98 16.10 3.60 5.44
CA LEU A 98 14.74 3.15 5.14
C LEU A 98 14.45 1.80 5.82
N TYR A 99 15.42 0.89 5.80
CA TYR A 99 15.33 -0.39 6.49
C TYR A 99 15.05 -0.21 7.98
N GLN A 100 15.83 0.65 8.65
CA GLN A 100 15.66 0.92 10.08
C GLN A 100 14.30 1.59 10.38
N LEU A 101 13.83 2.50 9.53
CA LEU A 101 12.50 3.11 9.69
C LEU A 101 11.38 2.07 9.63
N ILE A 102 11.46 1.12 8.72
CA ILE A 102 10.48 0.05 8.59
C ILE A 102 10.53 -0.87 9.80
N GLN A 103 11.71 -1.31 10.22
CA GLN A 103 11.87 -2.15 11.41
C GLN A 103 11.28 -1.47 12.65
N ASN A 104 11.66 -0.23 12.92
CA ASN A 104 11.14 0.54 14.05
C ASN A 104 9.60 0.68 13.97
N TYR A 105 9.06 0.89 12.77
CA TYR A 105 7.61 0.97 12.58
C TYR A 105 6.92 -0.36 12.86
N TYR A 106 7.49 -1.49 12.40
CA TYR A 106 6.91 -2.81 12.63
C TYR A 106 7.00 -3.25 14.11
N GLU A 107 8.05 -2.86 14.82
CA GLU A 107 8.22 -3.11 16.25
C GLU A 107 7.33 -2.22 17.13
N SER A 108 6.93 -1.03 16.63
CA SER A 108 6.05 -0.12 17.37
C SER A 108 4.67 -0.71 17.60
N GLU A 109 3.97 -0.29 18.64
CA GLU A 109 2.55 -0.65 18.86
C GLU A 109 1.58 0.09 17.94
N ASN A 110 2.05 1.13 17.27
CA ASN A 110 1.23 1.95 16.38
C ASN A 110 0.78 1.14 15.16
N LYS A 111 -0.52 1.12 14.93
CA LYS A 111 -1.13 0.50 13.74
C LYS A 111 -2.06 1.51 13.07
N ILE A 112 -1.93 1.65 11.77
CA ILE A 112 -2.74 2.57 10.98
C ILE A 112 -3.86 1.79 10.30
N LEU A 113 -5.08 2.31 10.45
CA LEU A 113 -6.24 1.84 9.72
C LEU A 113 -6.39 2.67 8.44
N PRO A 114 -6.25 2.07 7.24
CA PRO A 114 -6.50 2.78 6.00
C PRO A 114 -8.00 2.98 5.79
N VAL A 115 -8.41 4.22 5.54
CA VAL A 115 -9.77 4.56 5.11
C VAL A 115 -9.69 5.06 3.67
N VAL A 116 -10.16 4.23 2.73
CA VAL A 116 -10.12 4.54 1.29
C VAL A 116 -11.43 5.17 0.87
N ILE A 117 -11.39 6.45 0.50
CA ILE A 117 -12.54 7.20 -0.01
C ILE A 117 -12.39 7.33 -1.52
N SER A 118 -13.34 6.79 -2.26
CA SER A 118 -13.44 7.02 -3.71
C SER A 118 -14.32 8.26 -3.98
N GLY A 119 -14.01 8.97 -5.09
CA GLY A 119 -14.87 10.07 -5.54
C GLY A 119 -16.31 9.58 -5.75
N SER A 120 -17.25 10.18 -5.03
CA SER A 120 -18.67 9.87 -5.13
C SER A 120 -19.46 11.17 -5.14
N ASN A 121 -20.72 11.13 -5.64
CA ASN A 121 -21.64 12.26 -5.63
C ASN A 121 -22.27 12.51 -4.23
N THR A 122 -21.80 11.82 -3.19
CA THR A 122 -22.24 11.99 -1.82
C THR A 122 -21.42 13.07 -1.10
N SER A 123 -21.91 13.56 0.04
CA SER A 123 -21.14 14.49 0.86
C SER A 123 -19.87 13.83 1.38
N LEU A 124 -18.80 14.61 1.59
CA LEU A 124 -17.52 14.11 2.11
C LEU A 124 -17.70 13.37 3.44
N THR A 125 -18.53 13.88 4.33
CA THR A 125 -18.84 13.26 5.63
C THR A 125 -19.46 11.87 5.45
N GLN A 126 -20.40 11.74 4.53
CA GLN A 126 -21.08 10.49 4.24
C GLN A 126 -20.13 9.46 3.62
N ALA A 127 -19.31 9.90 2.66
CA ALA A 127 -18.28 9.06 2.05
C ALA A 127 -17.26 8.58 3.08
N PHE A 128 -16.83 9.46 3.99
CA PHE A 128 -15.90 9.10 5.08
C PHE A 128 -16.51 8.07 6.03
N LEU A 129 -17.74 8.29 6.51
CA LEU A 129 -18.39 7.36 7.45
C LEU A 129 -18.59 5.96 6.84
N LEU A 130 -19.03 5.89 5.59
CA LEU A 130 -19.19 4.62 4.87
C LEU A 130 -17.84 3.90 4.69
N SER A 131 -16.80 4.63 4.29
CA SER A 131 -15.47 4.05 4.11
C SER A 131 -14.85 3.59 5.44
N LEU A 132 -15.08 4.32 6.52
CA LEU A 132 -14.64 3.94 7.86
C LEU A 132 -15.35 2.67 8.32
N GLN A 133 -16.65 2.55 8.11
CA GLN A 133 -17.42 1.35 8.43
C GLN A 133 -16.87 0.13 7.69
N LEU A 134 -16.61 0.24 6.39
CA LEU A 134 -16.02 -0.83 5.58
C LEU A 134 -14.63 -1.22 6.11
N SER A 135 -13.79 -0.26 6.44
CA SER A 135 -12.46 -0.50 6.98
C SER A 135 -12.50 -1.24 8.33
N LEU A 136 -13.45 -0.90 9.20
CA LEU A 136 -13.65 -1.57 10.49
C LEU A 136 -14.16 -3.00 10.33
N ILE A 137 -15.04 -3.26 9.36
CA ILE A 137 -15.52 -4.62 9.06
C ILE A 137 -14.35 -5.51 8.63
N HIS A 138 -13.43 -5.02 7.80
CA HIS A 138 -12.24 -5.76 7.38
C HIS A 138 -11.29 -6.11 8.54
N ILE A 139 -11.29 -5.35 9.63
CA ILE A 139 -10.50 -5.66 10.83
C ILE A 139 -11.20 -6.68 11.71
N SER A 140 -12.53 -6.60 11.84
CA SER A 140 -13.31 -7.48 12.72
C SER A 140 -13.51 -8.88 12.13
N GLU A 141 -13.24 -9.09 10.83
CA GLU A 141 -13.24 -10.41 10.17
C GLU A 141 -11.80 -10.83 9.78
N PRO A 142 -10.92 -11.17 10.74
CA PRO A 142 -9.54 -11.53 10.42
C PRO A 142 -9.40 -12.88 9.73
N THR A 143 -10.45 -13.67 9.55
CA THR A 143 -10.32 -15.00 8.96
C THR A 143 -11.64 -15.57 8.43
N ARG A 144 -12.12 -15.09 7.30
CA ARG A 144 -12.76 -16.03 6.38
C ARG A 144 -11.78 -16.42 5.30
N ARG A 145 -10.81 -17.24 5.66
CA ARG A 145 -10.25 -18.19 4.68
C ARG A 145 -11.40 -19.13 4.34
N VAL A 146 -12.05 -18.88 3.23
CA VAL A 146 -12.83 -19.90 2.57
C VAL A 146 -11.81 -20.93 2.10
N VAL A 147 -11.67 -22.00 2.89
CA VAL A 147 -11.06 -23.25 2.43
C VAL A 147 -12.17 -23.94 1.68
N ILE A 148 -12.09 -23.96 0.34
CA ILE A 148 -12.81 -24.89 -0.51
C ILE A 148 -11.81 -25.95 -0.92
#